data_aa1502ed280ac53065d71171c9564269
#
_entry.id   aa1502ed280ac53065d71171c9564269
#
_cell.length_a   1.000
_cell.length_b   1.000
_cell.length_c   1.000
_cell.angle_alpha   90.00
_cell.angle_beta   90.00
_cell.angle_gamma   90.00
#
_symmetry.space_group_name_H-M   'P 1'
#
loop_
_entity.id
_entity.type
_entity.pdbx_description
1 polymer ?
#
loop_
_entity_poly.entity_id
_entity_poly.type
_entity_poly.pdbx_seq_one_letter_code
_entity_poly.pdbx_strand_id
1 'polypeptide(L)'
;MLGGYDLEMQEIERLLINHNCSYSNASLNWQNAHLSQYAHEISALSKSDTNIYGIELFEDITPPPNYIRIDHHNDFSDRPTSLIQVAELLNIELNRYQQLIAANDVGYIPAMMSLGASTEEISAIRLADRQAQGVTDNDEELAIKSINNLEQCNDLIIVKALTPKFSPICDRLFPYKALLIYTDQELTYYGDLVPKLKQLFEEHINSHKIYYGGNDSYLGIAKKAFSPNEIINIISQIKLLYENV
;
A
#
# COMPACT_ATOMS: atom_id res chain seq x y z
N MET A 1 2.48 -20.11 0.08
CA MET A 1 2.21 -19.39 1.34
C MET A 1 2.00 -17.93 0.98
N LEU A 2 0.86 -17.38 1.35
CA LEU A 2 0.44 -16.04 0.94
C LEU A 2 0.77 -15.01 2.03
N GLY A 3 1.19 -13.81 1.62
CA GLY A 3 1.55 -12.70 2.49
C GLY A 3 0.40 -11.78 2.87
N GLY A 4 0.67 -10.46 2.87
CA GLY A 4 -0.30 -9.44 3.22
C GLY A 4 -1.46 -9.36 2.22
N TYR A 5 -2.68 -9.13 2.73
CA TYR A 5 -3.89 -9.26 1.93
C TYR A 5 -4.28 -7.93 1.29
N ASP A 6 -4.19 -7.88 -0.04
CA ASP A 6 -4.64 -6.79 -0.91
C ASP A 6 -5.23 -7.36 -2.21
N LEU A 7 -5.44 -6.53 -3.22
CA LEU A 7 -6.02 -6.98 -4.49
C LEU A 7 -5.05 -7.87 -5.28
N GLU A 8 -3.74 -7.60 -5.25
CA GLU A 8 -2.76 -8.44 -5.94
C GLU A 8 -2.74 -9.84 -5.31
N MET A 9 -2.69 -9.92 -3.98
CA MET A 9 -2.70 -11.20 -3.27
C MET A 9 -3.99 -11.99 -3.46
N GLN A 10 -5.15 -11.31 -3.52
CA GLN A 10 -6.43 -11.96 -3.87
C GLN A 10 -6.41 -12.56 -5.27
N GLU A 11 -5.84 -11.85 -6.23
CA GLU A 11 -5.75 -12.34 -7.60
C GLU A 11 -4.76 -13.51 -7.73
N ILE A 12 -3.63 -13.46 -7.01
CA ILE A 12 -2.69 -14.58 -6.90
C ILE A 12 -3.40 -15.81 -6.32
N GLU A 13 -4.13 -15.67 -5.22
CA GLU A 13 -4.90 -16.77 -4.63
C GLU A 13 -5.88 -17.37 -5.65
N ARG A 14 -6.60 -16.51 -6.41
CA ARG A 14 -7.53 -16.96 -7.45
C ARG A 14 -6.82 -17.73 -8.58
N LEU A 15 -5.62 -17.30 -9.00
CA LEU A 15 -4.83 -18.03 -9.97
C LEU A 15 -4.43 -19.41 -9.44
N LEU A 16 -3.95 -19.51 -8.19
CA LEU A 16 -3.57 -20.77 -7.58
C LEU A 16 -4.75 -21.75 -7.49
N ILE A 17 -5.95 -21.27 -7.12
CA ILE A 17 -7.17 -22.05 -7.10
C ILE A 17 -7.52 -22.57 -8.51
N ASN A 18 -7.53 -21.69 -9.50
CA ASN A 18 -7.91 -22.04 -10.88
C ASN A 18 -6.96 -23.07 -11.53
N HIS A 19 -5.70 -23.07 -11.10
CA HIS A 19 -4.68 -23.98 -11.59
C HIS A 19 -4.45 -25.19 -10.67
N ASN A 20 -5.33 -25.43 -9.69
CA ASN A 20 -5.26 -26.52 -8.73
C ASN A 20 -3.91 -26.62 -7.99
N CYS A 21 -3.28 -25.49 -7.72
CA CYS A 21 -2.06 -25.41 -6.92
C CYS A 21 -2.38 -25.54 -5.44
N SER A 22 -1.56 -26.30 -4.72
CA SER A 22 -1.65 -26.32 -3.25
C SER A 22 -1.12 -25.00 -2.69
N TYR A 23 -1.85 -24.36 -1.79
CA TYR A 23 -1.44 -23.14 -1.13
C TYR A 23 -1.89 -23.10 0.33
N SER A 24 -1.25 -22.24 1.13
CA SER A 24 -1.66 -21.90 2.49
C SER A 24 -1.92 -20.41 2.58
N ASN A 25 -3.06 -20.03 3.14
CA ASN A 25 -3.45 -18.64 3.39
C ASN A 25 -3.84 -18.48 4.86
N ALA A 26 -3.02 -17.76 5.63
CA ALA A 26 -3.26 -17.46 7.03
C ALA A 26 -4.03 -16.13 7.22
N SER A 27 -4.54 -15.53 6.15
CA SER A 27 -5.26 -14.25 6.15
C SER A 27 -4.48 -13.13 6.84
N LEU A 28 -3.20 -13.01 6.48
CA LEU A 28 -2.29 -12.05 7.06
C LEU A 28 -2.58 -10.63 6.53
N ASN A 29 -2.29 -9.64 7.35
CA ASN A 29 -2.18 -8.25 6.91
C ASN A 29 -0.71 -7.85 6.80
N TRP A 30 -0.42 -6.69 6.22
CA TRP A 30 0.95 -6.21 6.02
C TRP A 30 1.80 -6.10 7.30
N GLN A 31 1.18 -5.93 8.48
CA GLN A 31 1.90 -5.83 9.75
C GLN A 31 2.32 -7.20 10.30
N ASN A 32 1.65 -8.27 9.90
CA ASN A 32 1.92 -9.62 10.37
C ASN A 32 2.24 -10.62 9.24
N ALA A 33 2.55 -10.15 8.03
CA ALA A 33 2.96 -10.97 6.90
C ALA A 33 4.39 -11.53 7.12
N HIS A 34 4.54 -12.40 8.11
CA HIS A 34 5.79 -12.99 8.54
C HIS A 34 5.86 -14.48 8.18
N LEU A 35 7.05 -14.95 7.79
CA LEU A 35 7.27 -16.35 7.45
C LEU A 35 7.00 -17.30 8.64
N SER A 36 7.23 -16.83 9.86
CA SER A 36 6.95 -17.58 11.09
C SER A 36 5.47 -17.97 11.27
N GLN A 37 4.54 -17.25 10.62
CA GLN A 37 3.11 -17.60 10.64
C GLN A 37 2.83 -18.97 9.98
N TYR A 38 3.76 -19.45 9.15
CA TYR A 38 3.69 -20.73 8.44
C TYR A 38 4.71 -21.77 8.98
N ALA A 39 5.22 -21.58 10.20
CA ALA A 39 6.26 -22.44 10.77
C ALA A 39 5.88 -23.93 10.80
N HIS A 40 4.60 -24.24 11.02
CA HIS A 40 4.09 -25.61 11.04
C HIS A 40 4.15 -26.25 9.63
N GLU A 41 3.64 -25.56 8.62
CA GLU A 41 3.65 -26.00 7.21
C GLU A 41 5.08 -26.11 6.69
N ILE A 42 5.94 -25.15 7.03
CA ILE A 42 7.36 -25.17 6.68
C ILE A 42 8.03 -26.42 7.29
N SER A 43 7.79 -26.71 8.56
CA SER A 43 8.37 -27.89 9.22
C SER A 43 7.94 -29.20 8.57
N ALA A 44 6.70 -29.28 8.08
CA ALA A 44 6.19 -30.45 7.37
C ALA A 44 6.80 -30.61 5.97
N LEU A 45 7.06 -29.52 5.26
CA LEU A 45 7.51 -29.49 3.86
C LEU A 45 9.03 -29.35 3.69
N SER A 46 9.76 -28.93 4.72
CA SER A 46 11.21 -28.63 4.64
C SER A 46 12.09 -29.84 4.26
N LYS A 47 11.59 -31.05 4.46
CA LYS A 47 12.28 -32.30 4.13
C LYS A 47 11.76 -32.98 2.85
N SER A 48 10.82 -32.34 2.16
CA SER A 48 10.28 -32.83 0.89
C SER A 48 11.10 -32.31 -0.28
N ASP A 49 10.99 -32.98 -1.44
CA ASP A 49 11.56 -32.49 -2.71
C ASP A 49 10.71 -31.36 -3.35
N THR A 50 9.68 -30.87 -2.65
CA THR A 50 8.75 -29.84 -3.13
C THR A 50 9.28 -28.47 -2.77
N ASN A 51 9.32 -27.54 -3.72
CA ASN A 51 9.62 -26.14 -3.45
C ASN A 51 8.51 -25.48 -2.63
N ILE A 52 8.92 -24.62 -1.70
CA ILE A 52 8.04 -23.79 -0.88
C ILE A 52 8.14 -22.35 -1.38
N TYR A 53 7.06 -21.82 -1.93
CA TYR A 53 7.02 -20.43 -2.37
C TYR A 53 6.39 -19.56 -1.28
N GLY A 54 7.14 -18.58 -0.78
CA GLY A 54 6.65 -17.52 0.11
C GLY A 54 6.43 -16.25 -0.68
N ILE A 55 5.20 -15.77 -0.72
CA ILE A 55 4.80 -14.62 -1.51
C ILE A 55 4.63 -13.43 -0.56
N GLU A 56 5.52 -12.42 -0.70
CA GLU A 56 5.51 -11.18 0.09
C GLU A 56 5.49 -11.43 1.61
N LEU A 57 6.34 -12.34 2.06
CA LEU A 57 6.52 -12.66 3.47
C LEU A 57 7.85 -12.11 3.98
N PHE A 58 7.79 -11.40 5.11
CA PHE A 58 9.00 -11.03 5.84
C PHE A 58 9.63 -12.26 6.50
N GLU A 59 10.91 -12.50 6.21
CA GLU A 59 11.66 -13.66 6.71
C GLU A 59 12.19 -13.39 8.13
N ASP A 60 11.33 -13.51 9.13
CA ASP A 60 11.65 -13.39 10.56
C ASP A 60 12.19 -14.68 11.17
N ILE A 61 12.18 -15.80 10.41
CA ILE A 61 12.82 -17.08 10.72
C ILE A 61 13.70 -17.49 9.54
N THR A 62 14.67 -18.36 9.78
CA THR A 62 15.54 -18.90 8.72
C THR A 62 14.72 -19.79 7.77
N PRO A 63 14.61 -19.43 6.48
CA PRO A 63 13.90 -20.25 5.51
C PRO A 63 14.61 -21.59 5.27
N PRO A 64 13.88 -22.68 4.97
CA PRO A 64 14.49 -23.95 4.61
C PRO A 64 15.14 -23.91 3.22
N PRO A 65 16.06 -24.85 2.90
CA PRO A 65 16.80 -24.83 1.63
C PRO A 65 15.93 -24.90 0.36
N ASN A 66 14.72 -25.44 0.46
CA ASN A 66 13.75 -25.54 -0.63
C ASN A 66 12.74 -24.38 -0.67
N TYR A 67 13.01 -23.27 0.06
CA TYR A 67 12.21 -22.07 0.04
C TYR A 67 12.62 -21.14 -1.11
N ILE A 68 11.63 -20.58 -1.79
CA ILE A 68 11.78 -19.59 -2.86
C ILE A 68 10.92 -18.39 -2.53
N ARG A 69 11.54 -17.22 -2.44
CA ARG A 69 10.86 -15.94 -2.20
C ARG A 69 10.32 -15.35 -3.50
N ILE A 70 9.04 -15.03 -3.52
CA ILE A 70 8.36 -14.21 -4.52
C ILE A 70 8.04 -12.86 -3.87
N ASP A 71 8.66 -11.79 -4.34
CA ASP A 71 8.52 -10.47 -3.74
C ASP A 71 9.06 -9.40 -4.72
N HIS A 72 8.52 -8.20 -4.65
CA HIS A 72 8.98 -7.04 -5.42
C HIS A 72 9.05 -5.76 -4.57
N HIS A 73 8.99 -5.88 -3.25
CA HIS A 73 9.07 -4.75 -2.32
C HIS A 73 10.50 -4.50 -1.84
N ASN A 74 10.80 -3.26 -1.45
CA ASN A 74 12.07 -2.84 -0.86
C ASN A 74 13.30 -3.28 -1.68
N ASP A 75 14.11 -4.21 -1.16
CA ASP A 75 15.33 -4.70 -1.81
C ASP A 75 15.07 -5.50 -3.09
N PHE A 76 13.82 -5.82 -3.39
CA PHE A 76 13.39 -6.58 -4.58
C PHE A 76 12.61 -5.73 -5.57
N SER A 77 12.64 -4.40 -5.45
CA SER A 77 11.87 -3.47 -6.28
C SER A 77 12.28 -3.45 -7.77
N ASP A 78 13.35 -4.13 -8.13
CA ASP A 78 13.79 -4.38 -9.51
C ASP A 78 13.10 -5.58 -10.17
N ARG A 79 12.35 -6.39 -9.39
CA ARG A 79 11.64 -7.56 -9.89
C ARG A 79 10.24 -7.20 -10.40
N PRO A 80 9.67 -8.01 -11.31
CA PRO A 80 8.25 -7.92 -11.63
C PRO A 80 7.36 -8.09 -10.40
N THR A 81 6.13 -7.62 -10.44
CA THR A 81 5.15 -7.83 -9.36
C THR A 81 4.98 -9.30 -9.02
N SER A 82 4.55 -9.58 -7.80
CA SER A 82 4.35 -10.95 -7.35
C SER A 82 3.35 -11.70 -8.20
N LEU A 83 2.32 -11.03 -8.71
CA LEU A 83 1.34 -11.59 -9.65
C LEU A 83 1.99 -12.00 -10.97
N ILE A 84 2.88 -11.18 -11.53
CA ILE A 84 3.63 -11.53 -12.76
C ILE A 84 4.54 -12.73 -12.50
N GLN A 85 5.31 -12.73 -11.40
CA GLN A 85 6.19 -13.84 -11.04
C GLN A 85 5.42 -15.16 -10.89
N VAL A 86 4.23 -15.13 -10.26
CA VAL A 86 3.36 -16.31 -10.13
C VAL A 86 2.82 -16.76 -11.49
N ALA A 87 2.40 -15.82 -12.36
CA ALA A 87 1.95 -16.16 -13.71
C ALA A 87 3.04 -16.84 -14.55
N GLU A 88 4.29 -16.36 -14.45
CA GLU A 88 5.45 -16.98 -15.09
C GLU A 88 5.69 -18.41 -14.57
N LEU A 89 5.62 -18.63 -13.26
CA LEU A 89 5.74 -19.97 -12.66
C LEU A 89 4.65 -20.93 -13.12
N LEU A 90 3.43 -20.42 -13.35
CA LEU A 90 2.30 -21.20 -13.85
C LEU A 90 2.31 -21.33 -15.38
N ASN A 91 3.22 -20.63 -16.08
CA ASN A 91 3.30 -20.55 -17.54
C ASN A 91 1.97 -20.09 -18.17
N ILE A 92 1.40 -19.01 -17.64
CA ILE A 92 0.14 -18.39 -18.12
C ILE A 92 0.36 -16.93 -18.48
N GLU A 93 -0.46 -16.43 -19.41
CA GLU A 93 -0.53 -15.01 -19.74
C GLU A 93 -1.58 -14.31 -18.87
N LEU A 94 -1.22 -13.16 -18.31
CA LEU A 94 -2.16 -12.32 -17.56
C LEU A 94 -3.16 -11.65 -18.53
N ASN A 95 -4.44 -11.73 -18.20
CA ASN A 95 -5.46 -10.98 -18.90
C ASN A 95 -5.40 -9.47 -18.55
N ARG A 96 -6.20 -8.64 -19.26
CA ARG A 96 -6.21 -7.19 -19.09
C ARG A 96 -6.45 -6.75 -17.63
N TYR A 97 -7.39 -7.36 -16.94
CA TYR A 97 -7.71 -7.05 -15.55
C TYR A 97 -6.50 -7.32 -14.63
N GLN A 98 -5.84 -8.46 -14.79
CA GLN A 98 -4.66 -8.85 -14.03
C GLN A 98 -3.45 -7.95 -14.31
N GLN A 99 -3.26 -7.55 -15.59
CA GLN A 99 -2.22 -6.58 -15.95
C GLN A 99 -2.43 -5.23 -15.27
N LEU A 100 -3.68 -4.78 -15.12
CA LEU A 100 -4.00 -3.54 -14.43
C LEU A 100 -3.83 -3.67 -12.91
N ILE A 101 -4.11 -4.83 -12.32
CA ILE A 101 -3.79 -5.09 -10.90
C ILE A 101 -2.28 -4.98 -10.67
N ALA A 102 -1.47 -5.66 -11.48
CA ALA A 102 -0.01 -5.59 -11.39
C ALA A 102 0.51 -4.14 -11.56
N ALA A 103 -0.05 -3.38 -12.51
CA ALA A 103 0.32 -1.97 -12.69
C ALA A 103 -0.10 -1.10 -11.49
N ASN A 104 -1.29 -1.34 -10.92
CA ASN A 104 -1.74 -0.63 -9.72
C ASN A 104 -0.81 -0.86 -8.54
N ASP A 105 -0.32 -2.06 -8.37
CA ASP A 105 0.52 -2.43 -7.25
C ASP A 105 1.91 -1.76 -7.32
N VAL A 106 2.54 -1.71 -8.49
CA VAL A 106 3.86 -1.08 -8.68
C VAL A 106 3.80 0.45 -8.71
N GLY A 107 2.77 1.04 -9.30
CA GLY A 107 2.82 2.46 -9.62
C GLY A 107 1.45 3.16 -9.65
N TYR A 108 0.46 2.58 -8.96
CA TYR A 108 -0.82 3.23 -8.72
C TYR A 108 -1.53 3.66 -10.02
N ILE A 109 -2.30 4.74 -9.99
CA ILE A 109 -3.03 5.28 -11.15
C ILE A 109 -2.11 5.62 -12.33
N PRO A 110 -0.93 6.28 -12.14
CA PRO A 110 -0.03 6.58 -13.25
C PRO A 110 0.44 5.36 -14.04
N ALA A 111 0.72 4.24 -13.37
CA ALA A 111 1.14 3.03 -14.06
C ALA A 111 0.01 2.40 -14.89
N MET A 112 -1.22 2.38 -14.37
CA MET A 112 -2.38 1.94 -15.14
C MET A 112 -2.64 2.84 -16.36
N MET A 113 -2.52 4.17 -16.20
CA MET A 113 -2.62 5.14 -17.32
C MET A 113 -1.55 4.87 -18.39
N SER A 114 -0.33 4.55 -18.00
CA SER A 114 0.76 4.21 -18.92
C SER A 114 0.48 2.96 -19.74
N LEU A 115 -0.35 2.04 -19.23
CA LEU A 115 -0.88 0.89 -19.96
C LEU A 115 -2.13 1.23 -20.80
N GLY A 116 -2.52 2.52 -20.89
CA GLY A 116 -3.70 2.96 -21.63
C GLY A 116 -5.02 2.54 -20.97
N ALA A 117 -5.06 2.46 -19.64
CA ALA A 117 -6.30 2.17 -18.92
C ALA A 117 -7.32 3.30 -19.06
N SER A 118 -8.60 2.96 -19.26
CA SER A 118 -9.68 3.94 -19.22
C SER A 118 -9.98 4.39 -17.77
N THR A 119 -10.69 5.51 -17.64
CA THR A 119 -11.12 6.00 -16.31
C THR A 119 -11.98 4.98 -15.58
N GLU A 120 -12.80 4.24 -16.31
CA GLU A 120 -13.67 3.19 -15.76
C GLU A 120 -12.84 2.00 -15.27
N GLU A 121 -11.84 1.56 -16.06
CA GLU A 121 -10.90 0.49 -15.65
C GLU A 121 -10.14 0.89 -14.37
N ILE A 122 -9.57 2.11 -14.35
CA ILE A 122 -8.86 2.63 -13.19
C ILE A 122 -9.78 2.67 -11.96
N SER A 123 -10.99 3.21 -12.10
CA SER A 123 -11.96 3.30 -11.01
C SER A 123 -12.33 1.93 -10.47
N ALA A 124 -12.52 0.93 -11.35
CA ALA A 124 -12.87 -0.44 -10.96
C ALA A 124 -11.72 -1.11 -10.19
N ILE A 125 -10.47 -1.01 -10.68
CA ILE A 125 -9.29 -1.56 -10.01
C ILE A 125 -9.10 -0.88 -8.64
N ARG A 126 -9.14 0.46 -8.58
CA ARG A 126 -8.97 1.20 -7.33
C ARG A 126 -10.06 0.88 -6.29
N LEU A 127 -11.30 0.72 -6.74
CA LEU A 127 -12.38 0.31 -5.83
C LEU A 127 -12.14 -1.12 -5.29
N ALA A 128 -11.79 -2.06 -6.17
CA ALA A 128 -11.52 -3.44 -5.77
C ALA A 128 -10.33 -3.53 -4.80
N ASP A 129 -9.25 -2.78 -5.06
CA ASP A 129 -8.08 -2.73 -4.18
C ASP A 129 -8.41 -2.16 -2.80
N ARG A 130 -9.16 -1.06 -2.73
CA ARG A 130 -9.63 -0.51 -1.46
C ARG A 130 -10.52 -1.48 -0.68
N GLN A 131 -11.43 -2.19 -1.37
CA GLN A 131 -12.28 -3.21 -0.75
C GLN A 131 -11.46 -4.39 -0.23
N ALA A 132 -10.46 -4.83 -0.97
CA ALA A 132 -9.52 -5.87 -0.54
C ALA A 132 -8.78 -5.46 0.75
N GLN A 133 -8.44 -4.18 0.89
CA GLN A 133 -7.81 -3.60 2.09
C GLN A 133 -8.83 -3.23 3.19
N GLY A 134 -10.08 -3.66 3.07
CA GLY A 134 -11.10 -3.50 4.09
C GLY A 134 -11.73 -2.11 4.17
N VAL A 135 -11.73 -1.35 3.06
CA VAL A 135 -12.55 -0.14 2.93
C VAL A 135 -14.01 -0.55 2.74
N THR A 136 -14.91 0.02 3.52
CA THR A 136 -16.35 -0.24 3.48
C THR A 136 -17.10 0.83 2.69
N ASP A 137 -18.35 0.56 2.31
CA ASP A 137 -19.22 1.56 1.68
C ASP A 137 -19.38 2.81 2.55
N ASN A 138 -19.44 2.64 3.87
CA ASN A 138 -19.48 3.76 4.80
C ASN A 138 -18.20 4.61 4.75
N ASP A 139 -17.02 3.99 4.59
CA ASP A 139 -15.76 4.73 4.43
C ASP A 139 -15.75 5.52 3.12
N GLU A 140 -16.29 4.96 2.03
CA GLU A 140 -16.47 5.65 0.76
C GLU A 140 -17.38 6.89 0.88
N GLU A 141 -18.51 6.78 1.58
CA GLU A 141 -19.39 7.91 1.86
C GLU A 141 -18.73 8.97 2.74
N LEU A 142 -18.03 8.56 3.79
CA LEU A 142 -17.31 9.49 4.68
C LEU A 142 -16.17 10.21 3.94
N ALA A 143 -15.50 9.53 3.01
CA ALA A 143 -14.48 10.15 2.16
C ALA A 143 -15.09 11.26 1.26
N ILE A 144 -16.24 11.01 0.64
CA ILE A 144 -16.96 12.03 -0.14
C ILE A 144 -17.33 13.24 0.74
N LYS A 145 -17.86 13.00 1.94
CA LYS A 145 -18.20 14.08 2.89
C LYS A 145 -16.96 14.85 3.34
N SER A 146 -15.81 14.18 3.50
CA SER A 146 -14.54 14.81 3.87
C SER A 146 -14.05 15.78 2.78
N ILE A 147 -14.13 15.39 1.52
CA ILE A 147 -13.69 16.18 0.37
C ILE A 147 -14.54 17.46 0.20
N ASN A 148 -15.83 17.44 0.56
CA ASN A 148 -16.71 18.59 0.44
C ASN A 148 -16.25 19.79 1.30
N ASN A 149 -15.39 19.57 2.30
CA ASN A 149 -14.87 20.58 3.20
C ASN A 149 -13.33 20.71 3.12
N LEU A 150 -12.74 20.38 1.96
CA LEU A 150 -11.31 20.53 1.77
C LEU A 150 -10.88 22.01 1.85
N GLU A 151 -9.66 22.23 2.30
CA GLU A 151 -8.96 23.50 2.24
C GLU A 151 -7.89 23.42 1.15
N GLN A 152 -7.66 24.50 0.44
CA GLN A 152 -6.57 24.62 -0.53
C GLN A 152 -5.64 25.76 -0.15
N CYS A 153 -4.33 25.48 -0.12
CA CYS A 153 -3.27 26.44 0.11
C CYS A 153 -2.25 26.32 -1.04
N ASN A 154 -2.36 27.18 -2.06
CA ASN A 154 -1.60 27.05 -3.31
C ASN A 154 -1.75 25.63 -3.91
N ASP A 155 -0.66 24.90 -4.11
CA ASP A 155 -0.66 23.55 -4.66
C ASP A 155 -1.00 22.46 -3.64
N LEU A 156 -1.16 22.80 -2.35
CA LEU A 156 -1.49 21.87 -1.27
C LEU A 156 -3.01 21.79 -1.05
N ILE A 157 -3.56 20.60 -1.20
CA ILE A 157 -4.92 20.25 -0.79
C ILE A 157 -4.87 19.67 0.63
N ILE A 158 -5.74 20.15 1.53
CA ILE A 158 -5.81 19.70 2.92
C ILE A 158 -7.21 19.16 3.18
N VAL A 159 -7.31 17.94 3.69
CA VAL A 159 -8.58 17.28 3.98
C VAL A 159 -8.60 16.78 5.42
N LYS A 160 -9.56 17.28 6.23
CA LYS A 160 -9.89 16.62 7.49
C LYS A 160 -10.79 15.42 7.21
N ALA A 161 -10.24 14.22 7.34
CA ALA A 161 -10.94 12.98 7.06
C ALA A 161 -11.91 12.60 8.18
N LEU A 162 -13.07 12.11 7.78
CA LEU A 162 -14.10 11.55 8.69
C LEU A 162 -13.96 10.03 8.87
N THR A 163 -13.01 9.41 8.17
CA THR A 163 -12.65 7.99 8.25
C THR A 163 -11.13 7.85 8.37
N PRO A 164 -10.61 6.81 9.04
CA PRO A 164 -9.18 6.52 9.05
C PRO A 164 -8.68 5.90 7.73
N LYS A 165 -9.58 5.62 6.78
CA LYS A 165 -9.24 5.09 5.45
C LYS A 165 -9.04 6.24 4.48
N PHE A 166 -7.78 6.57 4.17
CA PHE A 166 -7.42 7.73 3.33
C PHE A 166 -7.45 7.44 1.83
N SER A 167 -7.28 6.18 1.42
CA SER A 167 -7.24 5.81 -0.01
C SER A 167 -8.45 6.24 -0.82
N PRO A 168 -9.71 6.22 -0.32
CA PRO A 168 -10.85 6.75 -1.07
C PRO A 168 -10.76 8.27 -1.33
N ILE A 169 -10.11 9.02 -0.45
CA ILE A 169 -9.89 10.47 -0.61
C ILE A 169 -8.78 10.70 -1.64
N CYS A 170 -7.66 9.97 -1.53
CA CYS A 170 -6.53 10.05 -2.47
C CYS A 170 -6.99 9.82 -3.91
N ASP A 171 -7.75 8.74 -4.14
CA ASP A 171 -8.19 8.34 -5.47
C ASP A 171 -9.12 9.38 -6.12
N ARG A 172 -10.02 9.99 -5.33
CA ARG A 172 -10.98 11.00 -5.82
C ARG A 172 -10.34 12.34 -6.11
N LEU A 173 -9.25 12.67 -5.44
CA LEU A 173 -8.54 13.94 -5.63
C LEU A 173 -7.40 13.84 -6.66
N PHE A 174 -7.06 12.63 -7.08
CA PHE A 174 -6.03 12.44 -8.10
C PHE A 174 -6.47 13.03 -9.46
N PRO A 175 -5.57 13.75 -10.21
CA PRO A 175 -4.20 14.09 -9.84
C PRO A 175 -4.11 15.32 -8.91
N TYR A 176 -3.15 15.29 -8.00
CA TYR A 176 -2.79 16.41 -7.13
C TYR A 176 -1.27 16.61 -7.13
N LYS A 177 -0.80 17.84 -6.89
CA LYS A 177 0.63 18.12 -6.67
C LYS A 177 1.04 17.80 -5.24
N ALA A 178 0.19 18.19 -4.28
CA ALA A 178 0.37 17.85 -2.88
C ALA A 178 -0.99 17.66 -2.20
N LEU A 179 -1.06 16.66 -1.34
CA LEU A 179 -2.26 16.30 -0.59
C LEU A 179 -1.89 16.00 0.86
N LEU A 180 -2.56 16.62 1.81
CA LEU A 180 -2.47 16.34 3.22
C LEU A 180 -3.84 15.90 3.71
N ILE A 181 -3.90 14.69 4.26
CA ILE A 181 -5.11 14.12 4.85
C ILE A 181 -4.84 13.84 6.32
N TYR A 182 -5.77 14.22 7.18
CA TYR A 182 -5.61 14.02 8.61
C TYR A 182 -6.93 13.72 9.33
N THR A 183 -6.80 13.05 10.46
CA THR A 183 -7.82 12.92 11.50
C THR A 183 -7.27 13.52 12.81
N ASP A 184 -8.00 13.39 13.90
CA ASP A 184 -7.48 13.78 15.22
C ASP A 184 -6.37 12.84 15.76
N GLN A 185 -6.02 11.76 15.04
CA GLN A 185 -5.05 10.74 15.48
C GLN A 185 -3.98 10.39 14.45
N GLU A 186 -4.19 10.70 13.18
CA GLU A 186 -3.36 10.30 12.06
C GLU A 186 -3.22 11.47 11.07
N LEU A 187 -2.11 11.50 10.35
CA LEU A 187 -1.88 12.43 9.25
C LEU A 187 -1.02 11.73 8.21
N THR A 188 -1.32 11.95 6.95
CA THR A 188 -0.43 11.60 5.84
C THR A 188 -0.34 12.76 4.85
N TYR A 189 0.87 13.10 4.49
CA TYR A 189 1.20 14.05 3.44
C TYR A 189 1.74 13.29 2.23
N TYR A 190 1.29 13.64 1.04
CA TYR A 190 1.76 13.16 -0.26
C TYR A 190 2.25 14.36 -1.08
N GLY A 191 3.46 14.32 -1.62
CA GLY A 191 4.00 15.38 -2.47
C GLY A 191 5.52 15.53 -2.40
N ASP A 192 6.06 16.46 -3.18
CA ASP A 192 7.50 16.61 -3.43
C ASP A 192 8.30 17.20 -2.26
N LEU A 193 7.63 17.73 -1.22
CA LEU A 193 8.34 18.32 -0.08
C LEU A 193 8.77 17.31 0.99
N VAL A 194 8.56 16.00 0.80
CA VAL A 194 8.97 14.98 1.78
C VAL A 194 10.44 15.10 2.17
N PRO A 195 11.43 15.32 1.27
CA PRO A 195 12.82 15.51 1.67
C PRO A 195 13.02 16.72 2.63
N LYS A 196 12.30 17.81 2.41
CA LYS A 196 12.33 19.00 3.28
C LYS A 196 11.63 18.75 4.61
N LEU A 197 10.51 18.03 4.59
CA LEU A 197 9.78 17.65 5.79
C LEU A 197 10.58 16.66 6.66
N LYS A 198 11.37 15.78 6.07
CA LYS A 198 12.30 14.88 6.80
C LYS A 198 13.31 15.68 7.60
N GLN A 199 13.85 16.76 7.06
CA GLN A 199 14.76 17.64 7.78
C GLN A 199 14.03 18.41 8.91
N LEU A 200 12.83 18.92 8.62
CA LEU A 200 12.03 19.67 9.58
C LEU A 200 11.60 18.83 10.77
N PHE A 201 11.30 17.55 10.55
CA PHE A 201 10.77 16.61 11.56
C PHE A 201 11.76 15.51 11.96
N GLU A 202 13.06 15.73 11.80
CA GLU A 202 14.12 14.73 12.03
C GLU A 202 14.02 14.07 13.43
N GLU A 203 13.78 14.85 14.47
CA GLU A 203 13.64 14.33 15.84
C GLU A 203 12.43 13.39 15.99
N HIS A 204 11.33 13.70 15.32
CA HIS A 204 10.13 12.86 15.32
C HIS A 204 10.31 11.58 14.49
N ILE A 205 11.10 11.62 13.44
CA ILE A 205 11.48 10.45 12.64
C ILE A 205 12.38 9.54 13.48
N ASN A 206 13.42 10.09 14.10
CA ASN A 206 14.35 9.34 14.95
C ASN A 206 13.64 8.68 16.16
N SER A 207 12.56 9.28 16.64
CA SER A 207 11.72 8.72 17.72
C SER A 207 10.58 7.82 17.21
N HIS A 208 10.56 7.46 15.91
CA HIS A 208 9.55 6.63 15.27
C HIS A 208 8.10 7.16 15.37
N LYS A 209 7.92 8.45 15.63
CA LYS A 209 6.60 9.11 15.64
C LYS A 209 6.14 9.51 14.24
N ILE A 210 7.09 9.76 13.34
CA ILE A 210 6.86 10.07 11.93
C ILE A 210 7.58 9.02 11.09
N TYR A 211 6.92 8.57 10.03
CA TYR A 211 7.46 7.65 9.04
C TYR A 211 7.33 8.23 7.63
N TYR A 212 8.07 7.69 6.69
CA TYR A 212 8.03 8.08 5.27
C TYR A 212 8.29 6.86 4.39
N GLY A 213 7.96 6.96 3.11
CA GLY A 213 8.15 5.88 2.16
C GLY A 213 7.90 6.29 0.71
N GLY A 214 7.75 5.30 -0.17
CA GLY A 214 7.45 5.49 -1.57
C GLY A 214 8.51 6.33 -2.30
N ASN A 215 9.81 6.09 -2.06
CA ASN A 215 10.90 6.93 -2.59
C ASN A 215 10.71 8.42 -2.25
N ASP A 216 10.41 8.71 -1.00
CA ASP A 216 10.12 10.06 -0.50
C ASP A 216 8.89 10.72 -1.14
N SER A 217 7.88 9.95 -1.52
CA SER A 217 6.62 10.48 -2.06
C SER A 217 5.55 10.71 -1.00
N TYR A 218 5.69 10.14 0.20
CA TYR A 218 4.78 10.39 1.31
C TYR A 218 5.48 10.42 2.68
N LEU A 219 4.85 11.15 3.62
CA LEU A 219 5.23 11.21 5.03
C LEU A 219 3.96 11.09 5.88
N GLY A 220 4.00 10.25 6.90
CA GLY A 220 2.87 10.03 7.81
C GLY A 220 3.26 10.10 9.27
N ILE A 221 2.29 10.36 10.15
CA ILE A 221 2.48 10.23 11.59
C ILE A 221 1.93 8.89 12.07
N ALA A 222 2.65 8.29 13.03
CA ALA A 222 2.22 7.05 13.66
C ALA A 222 0.93 7.31 14.47
N LYS A 223 0.00 6.35 14.42
CA LYS A 223 -1.29 6.47 15.09
C LYS A 223 -1.13 6.78 16.58
N LYS A 224 -1.80 7.82 17.05
CA LYS A 224 -1.76 8.30 18.45
C LYS A 224 -0.38 8.76 18.92
N ALA A 225 0.58 9.01 18.04
CA ALA A 225 1.90 9.52 18.40
C ALA A 225 1.86 10.99 18.83
N PHE A 226 0.83 11.73 18.44
CA PHE A 226 0.61 13.14 18.69
C PHE A 226 -0.81 13.41 19.20
N SER A 227 -0.97 14.43 20.01
CA SER A 227 -2.29 14.98 20.35
C SER A 227 -2.90 15.73 19.16
N PRO A 228 -4.23 15.96 19.16
CA PRO A 228 -4.87 16.74 18.09
C PRO A 228 -4.25 18.13 17.89
N ASN A 229 -3.84 18.82 18.97
CA ASN A 229 -3.20 20.13 18.87
C ASN A 229 -1.81 20.07 18.24
N GLU A 230 -1.04 19.02 18.53
CA GLU A 230 0.27 18.81 17.87
C GLU A 230 0.10 18.50 16.40
N ILE A 231 -0.93 17.73 16.00
CA ILE A 231 -1.26 17.47 14.59
C ILE A 231 -1.57 18.79 13.88
N ILE A 232 -2.40 19.67 14.47
CA ILE A 232 -2.70 20.99 13.90
C ILE A 232 -1.44 21.85 13.77
N ASN A 233 -0.52 21.78 14.72
CA ASN A 233 0.78 22.48 14.63
C ASN A 233 1.64 21.93 13.47
N ILE A 234 1.72 20.62 13.30
CA ILE A 234 2.41 19.98 12.16
C ILE A 234 1.79 20.44 10.83
N ILE A 235 0.46 20.47 10.72
CA ILE A 235 -0.25 20.97 9.54
C ILE A 235 0.12 22.40 9.25
N SER A 236 0.14 23.27 10.28
CA SER A 236 0.50 24.67 10.14
C SER A 236 1.93 24.85 9.64
N GLN A 237 2.88 24.06 10.13
CA GLN A 237 4.26 24.08 9.65
C GLN A 237 4.37 23.64 8.18
N ILE A 238 3.60 22.62 7.76
CA ILE A 238 3.56 22.17 6.36
C ILE A 238 2.95 23.27 5.48
N LYS A 239 1.84 23.92 5.89
CA LYS A 239 1.19 25.03 5.16
C LYS A 239 2.16 26.17 4.90
N LEU A 240 2.92 26.60 5.90
CA LEU A 240 3.90 27.69 5.78
C LEU A 240 4.92 27.45 4.65
N LEU A 241 5.22 26.20 4.32
CA LEU A 241 6.13 25.87 3.21
C LEU A 241 5.52 26.16 1.85
N TYR A 242 4.18 26.18 1.75
CA TYR A 242 3.44 26.48 0.52
C TYR A 242 3.04 27.95 0.41
N GLU A 243 2.92 28.68 1.54
CA GLU A 243 2.60 30.10 1.55
C GLU A 243 3.78 30.99 1.12
N ASN A 244 5.00 30.47 1.26
CA ASN A 244 6.24 31.22 0.98
C ASN A 244 6.86 30.87 -0.38
N VAL A 245 6.12 30.24 -1.28
CA VAL A 245 6.47 29.96 -2.68
C VAL A 245 5.58 30.82 -3.60
#